data_6ead6a08063bf052ccb1cf6424853fe8
#
_entry.id   6ead6a08063bf052ccb1cf6424853fe8
#
_cell.length_a   1.000
_cell.length_b   1.000
_cell.length_c   1.000
_cell.angle_alpha   90.00
_cell.angle_beta   90.00
_cell.angle_gamma   90.00
#
_symmetry.space_group_name_H-M   'P 1'
#
loop_
_entity.id
_entity.type
_entity.pdbx_description
1 polymer ?
#
loop_
_entity_poly.entity_id
_entity_poly.type
_entity_poly.pdbx_seq_one_letter_code
_entity_poly.pdbx_strand_id
1 'polypeptide(L)'
;LLTMGNAERREPLLLIGPKGLTRTVNALRTIAPELPFEVRLQEIGEDEQEFPFEGFRLKAFKVNHSVLCYGYTMTVERGGRFDRKRALEQGIPMKLWSRLQKGETIEQEGKVYTPDMVLGAPRRGLKVTYCTDTRPVEAIARNGAGSDLMILEGMYGEPEKLAKARENRH
;
A
#
# COMPACT_ATOMS: atom_id res chain seq x y z
N LEU A 1 -5.57 -12.16 -13.70
CA LEU A 1 -5.42 -13.43 -12.95
C LEU A 1 -4.79 -14.52 -13.82
N LEU A 2 -5.36 -14.81 -15.00
CA LEU A 2 -4.84 -15.85 -15.91
C LEU A 2 -3.38 -15.63 -16.30
N THR A 3 -3.02 -14.39 -16.69
CA THR A 3 -1.64 -14.03 -17.02
C THR A 3 -0.66 -14.35 -15.89
N MET A 4 -1.08 -14.08 -14.63
CA MET A 4 -0.27 -14.39 -13.45
C MET A 4 -0.13 -15.90 -13.21
N GLY A 5 -1.21 -16.67 -13.49
CA GLY A 5 -1.17 -18.12 -13.43
C GLY A 5 -0.25 -18.72 -14.50
N ASN A 6 -0.30 -18.19 -15.72
CA ASN A 6 0.58 -18.60 -16.82
C ASN A 6 2.05 -18.23 -16.56
N ALA A 7 2.31 -17.21 -15.72
CA ALA A 7 3.65 -16.87 -15.23
C ALA A 7 4.05 -17.66 -13.96
N GLU A 8 3.40 -18.82 -13.74
CA GLU A 8 3.70 -19.78 -12.67
C GLU A 8 3.61 -19.23 -11.23
N ARG A 9 2.83 -18.16 -11.02
CA ARG A 9 2.59 -17.65 -9.66
C ARG A 9 1.96 -18.75 -8.79
N ARG A 10 2.48 -18.92 -7.59
CA ARG A 10 1.97 -19.87 -6.56
C ARG A 10 1.53 -19.15 -5.29
N GLU A 11 2.11 -17.98 -4.98
CA GLU A 11 1.80 -17.22 -3.78
C GLU A 11 0.37 -16.64 -3.85
N PRO A 12 -0.34 -16.60 -2.72
CA PRO A 12 -1.66 -15.98 -2.63
C PRO A 12 -1.67 -14.56 -3.18
N LEU A 13 -2.78 -14.18 -3.82
CA LEU A 13 -3.02 -12.82 -4.31
C LEU A 13 -4.16 -12.18 -3.52
N LEU A 14 -3.87 -11.08 -2.85
CA LEU A 14 -4.89 -10.24 -2.23
C LEU A 14 -5.35 -9.16 -3.22
N LEU A 15 -6.66 -9.09 -3.46
CA LEU A 15 -7.31 -8.00 -4.19
C LEU A 15 -8.11 -7.16 -3.20
N ILE A 16 -7.83 -5.86 -3.15
CA ILE A 16 -8.55 -4.88 -2.33
C ILE A 16 -9.27 -3.94 -3.28
N GLY A 17 -10.57 -3.74 -3.07
CA GLY A 17 -11.36 -2.87 -3.94
C GLY A 17 -12.73 -2.52 -3.38
N PRO A 18 -13.53 -1.77 -4.13
CA PRO A 18 -14.83 -1.28 -3.68
C PRO A 18 -15.81 -2.42 -3.40
N LYS A 19 -16.89 -2.10 -2.69
CA LYS A 19 -18.02 -3.00 -2.45
C LYS A 19 -18.55 -3.56 -3.78
N GLY A 20 -18.73 -4.86 -3.84
CA GLY A 20 -19.08 -5.61 -5.05
C GLY A 20 -17.90 -6.30 -5.75
N LEU A 21 -16.67 -6.06 -5.29
CA LEU A 21 -15.46 -6.73 -5.77
C LEU A 21 -15.62 -8.25 -5.78
N THR A 22 -16.08 -8.81 -4.66
CA THR A 22 -16.23 -10.26 -4.47
C THR A 22 -17.17 -10.86 -5.50
N ARG A 23 -18.33 -10.25 -5.69
CA ARG A 23 -19.32 -10.70 -6.69
C ARG A 23 -18.72 -10.66 -8.11
N THR A 24 -18.08 -9.55 -8.46
CA THR A 24 -17.51 -9.35 -9.80
C THR A 24 -16.39 -10.32 -10.09
N VAL A 25 -15.45 -10.47 -9.17
CA VAL A 25 -14.31 -11.38 -9.36
C VAL A 25 -14.78 -12.83 -9.44
N ASN A 26 -15.71 -13.25 -8.60
CA ASN A 26 -16.25 -14.60 -8.63
C ASN A 26 -17.02 -14.88 -9.93
N ALA A 27 -17.78 -13.92 -10.45
CA ALA A 27 -18.45 -14.04 -11.74
C ALA A 27 -17.45 -14.18 -12.90
N LEU A 28 -16.40 -13.37 -12.93
CA LEU A 28 -15.33 -13.47 -13.94
C LEU A 28 -14.54 -14.78 -13.84
N ARG A 29 -14.37 -15.33 -12.66
CA ARG A 29 -13.67 -16.60 -12.44
C ARG A 29 -14.40 -17.82 -12.97
N THR A 30 -15.68 -17.71 -13.33
CA THR A 30 -16.40 -18.81 -14.00
C THR A 30 -15.78 -19.19 -15.35
N ILE A 31 -15.07 -18.26 -16.00
CA ILE A 31 -14.35 -18.49 -17.26
C ILE A 31 -13.07 -19.33 -17.03
N ALA A 32 -12.45 -19.18 -15.85
CA ALA A 32 -11.23 -19.90 -15.46
C ALA A 32 -11.29 -20.22 -13.96
N PRO A 33 -12.00 -21.28 -13.58
CA PRO A 33 -12.27 -21.60 -12.18
C PRO A 33 -11.01 -22.02 -11.44
N GLU A 34 -10.04 -22.64 -12.12
CA GLU A 34 -8.81 -23.13 -11.52
C GLU A 34 -7.66 -22.16 -11.76
N LEU A 35 -7.08 -21.66 -10.67
CA LEU A 35 -5.87 -20.87 -10.66
C LEU A 35 -4.83 -21.58 -9.78
N PRO A 36 -3.54 -21.54 -10.15
CA PRO A 36 -2.49 -22.19 -9.39
C PRO A 36 -2.15 -21.49 -8.07
N PHE A 37 -2.91 -20.45 -7.68
CA PHE A 37 -2.75 -19.68 -6.45
C PHE A 37 -4.12 -19.29 -5.86
N GLU A 38 -4.12 -19.07 -4.55
CA GLU A 38 -5.30 -18.57 -3.83
C GLU A 38 -5.57 -17.10 -4.19
N VAL A 39 -6.84 -16.73 -4.39
CA VAL A 39 -7.27 -15.33 -4.53
C VAL A 39 -8.09 -14.94 -3.31
N ARG A 40 -7.54 -14.02 -2.53
CA ARG A 40 -8.19 -13.41 -1.37
C ARG A 40 -8.81 -12.08 -1.77
N LEU A 41 -10.06 -11.86 -1.37
CA LEU A 41 -10.82 -10.68 -1.73
C LEU A 41 -11.15 -9.89 -0.47
N GLN A 42 -10.88 -8.58 -0.50
CA GLN A 42 -11.18 -7.67 0.59
C GLN A 42 -11.90 -6.43 0.06
N GLU A 43 -13.15 -6.26 0.45
CA GLU A 43 -13.94 -5.09 0.08
C GLU A 43 -13.67 -3.93 1.05
N ILE A 44 -13.60 -2.72 0.49
CA ILE A 44 -13.46 -1.48 1.24
C ILE A 44 -14.84 -1.11 1.78
N GLY A 45 -14.95 -0.97 3.12
CA GLY A 45 -16.22 -0.67 3.81
C GLY A 45 -16.41 0.80 4.15
N GLU A 46 -15.36 1.61 4.11
CA GLU A 46 -15.35 3.00 4.58
C GLU A 46 -14.92 3.96 3.46
N ASP A 47 -15.22 5.25 3.63
CA ASP A 47 -14.78 6.29 2.68
C ASP A 47 -13.24 6.48 2.70
N GLU A 48 -12.60 6.21 3.82
CA GLU A 48 -11.14 6.08 3.97
C GLU A 48 -10.82 4.87 4.83
N GLN A 49 -9.97 3.98 4.35
CA GLN A 49 -9.62 2.74 5.06
C GLN A 49 -8.14 2.42 4.91
N GLU A 50 -7.51 2.05 6.01
CA GLU A 50 -6.09 1.65 6.03
C GLU A 50 -5.94 0.13 6.12
N PHE A 51 -4.94 -0.37 5.40
CA PHE A 51 -4.56 -1.78 5.35
C PHE A 51 -3.08 -1.88 5.70
N PRO A 52 -2.75 -2.37 6.91
CA PRO A 52 -1.36 -2.57 7.30
C PRO A 52 -0.81 -3.85 6.65
N PHE A 53 0.40 -3.76 6.11
CA PHE A 53 1.19 -4.87 5.59
C PHE A 53 2.58 -4.85 6.22
N GLU A 54 3.28 -5.97 6.15
CA GLU A 54 4.67 -6.01 6.56
C GLU A 54 5.53 -5.09 5.66
N GLY A 55 6.12 -4.06 6.25
CA GLY A 55 6.99 -3.11 5.57
C GLY A 55 6.30 -1.96 4.82
N PHE A 56 5.00 -1.96 4.69
CA PHE A 56 4.26 -0.83 4.11
C PHE A 56 2.81 -0.74 4.61
N ARG A 57 2.20 0.40 4.38
CA ARG A 57 0.79 0.66 4.67
C ARG A 57 0.10 1.13 3.40
N LEU A 58 -1.05 0.55 3.10
CA LEU A 58 -1.92 0.99 2.02
C LEU A 58 -3.12 1.70 2.62
N LYS A 59 -3.44 2.89 2.10
CA LYS A 59 -4.66 3.62 2.43
C LYS A 59 -5.50 3.77 1.17
N ALA A 60 -6.75 3.33 1.22
CA ALA A 60 -7.75 3.62 0.21
C ALA A 60 -8.55 4.85 0.63
N PHE A 61 -8.90 5.73 -0.32
CA PHE A 61 -9.74 6.90 -0.08
C PHE A 61 -10.71 7.09 -1.24
N LYS A 62 -11.98 7.34 -0.90
CA LYS A 62 -13.05 7.49 -1.87
C LYS A 62 -12.87 8.73 -2.73
N VAL A 63 -13.16 8.60 -4.01
CA VAL A 63 -13.10 9.66 -5.00
C VAL A 63 -14.43 9.86 -5.71
N ASN A 64 -14.54 10.85 -6.57
CA ASN A 64 -15.80 11.21 -7.22
C ASN A 64 -15.84 10.75 -8.68
N HIS A 65 -16.47 9.62 -8.91
CA HIS A 65 -16.71 9.08 -10.24
C HIS A 65 -18.17 8.60 -10.39
N SER A 66 -18.56 8.16 -11.58
CA SER A 66 -19.91 7.64 -11.87
C SER A 66 -20.24 6.34 -11.14
N VAL A 67 -19.22 5.55 -10.86
CA VAL A 67 -19.26 4.34 -10.01
C VAL A 67 -18.43 4.53 -8.75
N LEU A 68 -18.64 3.66 -7.76
CA LEU A 68 -17.84 3.70 -6.52
C LEU A 68 -16.36 3.45 -6.85
N CYS A 69 -15.55 4.47 -6.63
CA CYS A 69 -14.13 4.47 -6.98
C CYS A 69 -13.27 4.94 -5.82
N TYR A 70 -12.03 4.44 -5.76
CA TYR A 70 -11.05 4.78 -4.73
C TYR A 70 -9.71 5.13 -5.34
N GLY A 71 -9.07 6.15 -4.78
CA GLY A 71 -7.64 6.36 -4.90
C GLY A 71 -6.89 5.59 -3.80
N TYR A 72 -5.61 5.37 -4.00
CA TYR A 72 -4.77 4.61 -3.08
C TYR A 72 -3.48 5.35 -2.78
N THR A 73 -3.07 5.33 -1.53
CA THR A 73 -1.76 5.81 -1.09
C THR A 73 -1.00 4.67 -0.45
N MET A 74 0.16 4.36 -0.97
CA MET A 74 1.08 3.39 -0.39
C MET A 74 2.21 4.14 0.32
N THR A 75 2.44 3.83 1.59
CA THR A 75 3.53 4.39 2.39
C THR A 75 4.45 3.27 2.85
N VAL A 76 5.71 3.32 2.43
CA VAL A 76 6.77 2.42 2.88
C VAL A 76 7.51 3.10 4.01
N GLU A 77 7.42 2.58 5.21
CA GLU A 77 8.13 3.09 6.37
C GLU A 77 9.59 2.66 6.34
N ARG A 78 10.49 3.55 6.70
CA ARG A 78 11.93 3.25 6.74
C ARG A 78 12.46 3.50 8.14
N GLY A 79 12.85 2.43 8.81
CA GLY A 79 13.54 2.51 10.09
C GLY A 79 14.84 3.33 10.03
N GLY A 80 15.36 3.70 11.18
CA GLY A 80 16.64 4.35 11.31
C GLY A 80 17.78 3.54 10.68
N ARG A 81 18.89 4.21 10.40
CA ARG A 81 20.14 3.49 10.06
C ARG A 81 20.61 2.69 11.25
N PHE A 82 21.09 1.46 10.99
CA PHE A 82 21.78 0.69 12.02
C PHE A 82 23.06 1.41 12.47
N ASP A 83 23.16 1.64 13.76
CA ASP A 83 24.31 2.28 14.41
C ASP A 83 25.19 1.22 15.09
N ARG A 84 26.22 0.80 14.38
CA ARG A 84 27.17 -0.21 14.86
C ARG A 84 27.89 0.24 16.13
N LYS A 85 28.25 1.54 16.23
CA LYS A 85 28.98 2.07 17.39
C LYS A 85 28.11 1.98 18.63
N ARG A 86 26.86 2.44 18.52
CA ARG A 86 25.88 2.37 19.60
C ARG A 86 25.59 0.93 20.04
N ALA A 87 25.47 0.01 19.06
CA ALA A 87 25.25 -1.42 19.35
C ALA A 87 26.42 -2.04 20.14
N LEU A 88 27.67 -1.67 19.82
CA LEU A 88 28.86 -2.11 20.55
C LEU A 88 28.95 -1.49 21.94
N GLU A 89 28.69 -0.19 22.08
CA GLU A 89 28.71 0.52 23.37
C GLU A 89 27.68 -0.03 24.35
N GLN A 90 26.52 -0.48 23.84
CA GLN A 90 25.48 -1.12 24.65
C GLN A 90 25.70 -2.63 24.87
N GLY A 91 26.79 -3.18 24.35
CA GLY A 91 27.12 -4.60 24.52
C GLY A 91 26.13 -5.55 23.89
N ILE A 92 25.46 -5.15 22.79
CA ILE A 92 24.45 -5.97 22.13
C ILE A 92 25.14 -7.07 21.30
N PRO A 93 24.81 -8.36 21.52
CA PRO A 93 25.39 -9.46 20.78
C PRO A 93 25.19 -9.33 19.27
N MET A 94 26.24 -9.50 18.48
CA MET A 94 26.21 -9.35 17.01
C MET A 94 25.16 -10.23 16.35
N LYS A 95 24.89 -11.43 16.89
CA LYS A 95 23.85 -12.35 16.39
C LYS A 95 22.44 -11.77 16.42
N LEU A 96 22.16 -10.72 17.23
CA LEU A 96 20.87 -10.07 17.36
C LEU A 96 20.70 -8.88 16.42
N TRP A 97 21.78 -8.34 15.86
CA TRP A 97 21.79 -7.09 15.11
C TRP A 97 20.83 -7.11 13.92
N SER A 98 20.84 -8.18 13.11
CA SER A 98 19.98 -8.29 11.93
C SER A 98 18.50 -8.32 12.30
N ARG A 99 18.14 -8.96 13.40
CA ARG A 99 16.76 -9.03 13.89
C ARG A 99 16.30 -7.70 14.45
N LEU A 100 17.12 -7.04 15.25
CA LEU A 100 16.86 -5.70 15.77
C LEU A 100 16.74 -4.67 14.64
N GLN A 101 17.58 -4.78 13.61
CA GLN A 101 17.51 -3.91 12.43
C GLN A 101 16.21 -4.09 11.65
N LYS A 102 15.60 -5.27 11.69
CA LYS A 102 14.28 -5.57 11.09
C LYS A 102 13.10 -5.13 11.95
N GLY A 103 13.36 -4.56 13.13
CA GLY A 103 12.29 -4.07 14.02
C GLY A 103 11.85 -5.08 15.09
N GLU A 104 12.51 -6.23 15.22
CA GLU A 104 12.16 -7.22 16.24
C GLU A 104 12.61 -6.78 17.63
N THR A 105 11.74 -6.95 18.63
CA THR A 105 12.13 -6.91 20.05
C THR A 105 12.51 -8.32 20.48
N ILE A 106 13.64 -8.47 21.15
CA ILE A 106 14.22 -9.77 21.49
C ILE A 106 14.47 -9.84 22.98
N GLU A 107 13.93 -10.85 23.63
CA GLU A 107 14.27 -11.19 25.01
C GLU A 107 15.27 -12.36 25.02
N GLN A 108 16.42 -12.14 25.67
CA GLN A 108 17.45 -13.16 25.83
C GLN A 108 18.17 -13.00 27.16
N GLU A 109 18.26 -14.09 27.94
CA GLU A 109 18.98 -14.13 29.24
C GLU A 109 18.48 -13.06 30.23
N GLY A 110 17.15 -12.83 30.24
CA GLY A 110 16.52 -11.84 31.13
C GLY A 110 16.74 -10.37 30.72
N LYS A 111 17.34 -10.12 29.55
CA LYS A 111 17.47 -8.78 28.97
C LYS A 111 16.59 -8.63 27.75
N VAL A 112 15.92 -7.48 27.65
CA VAL A 112 15.12 -7.08 26.50
C VAL A 112 15.93 -6.15 25.61
N TYR A 113 16.09 -6.53 24.36
CA TYR A 113 16.75 -5.74 23.33
C TYR A 113 15.70 -5.19 22.37
N THR A 114 15.70 -3.88 22.14
CA THR A 114 14.73 -3.20 21.28
C THR A 114 15.42 -2.53 20.08
N PRO A 115 14.70 -2.33 18.96
CA PRO A 115 15.28 -1.73 17.75
C PRO A 115 15.91 -0.35 17.97
N ASP A 116 15.33 0.48 18.84
CA ASP A 116 15.83 1.82 19.16
C ASP A 116 17.21 1.81 19.81
N MET A 117 17.63 0.68 20.41
CA MET A 117 18.98 0.54 20.97
C MET A 117 20.07 0.52 19.90
N VAL A 118 19.74 0.14 18.66
CA VAL A 118 20.68 -0.02 17.55
C VAL A 118 20.34 0.80 16.30
N LEU A 119 19.16 1.43 16.27
CA LEU A 119 18.72 2.26 15.15
C LEU A 119 18.88 3.74 15.50
N GLY A 120 19.32 4.50 14.51
CA GLY A 120 19.30 5.97 14.56
C GLY A 120 17.89 6.51 14.37
N ALA A 121 17.77 7.82 14.17
CA ALA A 121 16.50 8.48 13.90
C ALA A 121 15.77 7.85 12.70
N PRO A 122 14.42 7.73 12.74
CA PRO A 122 13.62 7.28 11.61
C PRO A 122 13.96 8.09 10.35
N ARG A 123 14.05 7.42 9.22
CA ARG A 123 14.29 8.08 7.93
C ARG A 123 12.96 8.35 7.24
N ARG A 124 12.92 9.39 6.43
CA ARG A 124 11.78 9.61 5.55
C ARG A 124 11.50 8.34 4.74
N GLY A 125 10.28 7.85 4.82
CA GLY A 125 9.78 6.74 4.02
C GLY A 125 9.56 7.15 2.56
N LEU A 126 8.97 6.25 1.79
CA LEU A 126 8.50 6.51 0.43
C LEU A 126 6.98 6.52 0.42
N LYS A 127 6.39 7.48 -0.25
CA LYS A 127 4.94 7.61 -0.39
C LYS A 127 4.56 7.72 -1.86
N VAL A 128 3.69 6.83 -2.31
CA VAL A 128 3.15 6.83 -3.68
C VAL A 128 1.64 6.95 -3.59
N THR A 129 1.07 7.89 -4.35
CA THR A 129 -0.38 8.03 -4.48
C THR A 129 -0.80 7.75 -5.91
N TYR A 130 -1.78 6.86 -6.07
CA TYR A 130 -2.38 6.51 -7.34
C TYR A 130 -3.87 6.83 -7.30
N CYS A 131 -4.34 7.61 -8.27
CA CYS A 131 -5.73 7.98 -8.38
C CYS A 131 -6.10 8.25 -9.85
N THR A 132 -7.04 7.49 -10.37
CA THR A 132 -7.57 7.62 -11.73
C THR A 132 -9.10 7.69 -11.69
N ASP A 133 -9.72 7.96 -12.81
CA ASP A 133 -11.17 7.97 -13.00
C ASP A 133 -11.92 8.79 -11.94
N THR A 134 -11.63 10.08 -11.85
CA THR A 134 -12.24 10.95 -10.84
C THR A 134 -12.24 12.41 -11.21
N ARG A 135 -13.26 13.13 -10.78
CA ARG A 135 -13.16 14.60 -10.65
C ARG A 135 -12.19 14.99 -9.56
N PRO A 136 -11.57 16.16 -9.64
CA PRO A 136 -10.79 16.71 -8.54
C PRO A 136 -11.63 16.77 -7.26
N VAL A 137 -11.12 16.17 -6.19
CA VAL A 137 -11.71 16.21 -4.84
C VAL A 137 -10.62 16.46 -3.81
N GLU A 138 -10.99 17.09 -2.70
CA GLU A 138 -10.07 17.43 -1.62
C GLU A 138 -9.32 16.21 -1.07
N ALA A 139 -9.97 15.05 -1.07
CA ALA A 139 -9.36 13.79 -0.64
C ALA A 139 -8.08 13.45 -1.41
N ILE A 140 -7.98 13.80 -2.70
CA ILE A 140 -6.77 13.59 -3.51
C ILE A 140 -5.63 14.48 -2.98
N ALA A 141 -5.89 15.78 -2.79
CA ALA A 141 -4.90 16.71 -2.28
C ALA A 141 -4.43 16.31 -0.88
N ARG A 142 -5.38 15.99 0.02
CA ARG A 142 -5.10 15.59 1.41
C ARG A 142 -4.29 14.31 1.48
N ASN A 143 -4.71 13.26 0.78
CA ASN A 143 -4.01 11.97 0.80
C ASN A 143 -2.74 11.98 -0.05
N GLY A 144 -2.67 12.78 -1.11
CA GLY A 144 -1.51 12.95 -1.96
C GLY A 144 -0.40 13.85 -1.37
N ALA A 145 -0.72 14.69 -0.39
CA ALA A 145 0.24 15.60 0.19
C ALA A 145 1.50 14.87 0.70
N GLY A 146 2.68 15.36 0.30
CA GLY A 146 3.96 14.76 0.66
C GLY A 146 4.30 13.44 -0.06
N SER A 147 3.57 13.07 -1.10
CA SER A 147 3.93 11.91 -1.94
C SER A 147 5.23 12.19 -2.71
N ASP A 148 6.07 11.16 -2.82
CA ASP A 148 7.27 11.18 -3.67
C ASP A 148 6.90 10.97 -5.14
N LEU A 149 5.79 10.28 -5.39
CA LEU A 149 5.19 10.07 -6.71
C LEU A 149 3.67 10.15 -6.61
N MET A 150 3.06 10.93 -7.50
CA MET A 150 1.62 10.92 -7.72
C MET A 150 1.33 10.50 -9.15
N ILE A 151 0.44 9.54 -9.31
CA ILE A 151 -0.06 9.06 -10.60
C ILE A 151 -1.54 9.43 -10.65
N LEU A 152 -1.86 10.37 -11.52
CA LEU A 152 -3.21 10.88 -11.72
C LEU A 152 -3.63 10.69 -13.17
N GLU A 153 -4.93 10.69 -13.43
CA GLU A 153 -5.42 10.74 -14.80
C GLU A 153 -5.29 12.16 -15.39
N GLY A 154 -5.31 12.23 -16.72
CA GLY A 154 -5.28 13.47 -17.47
C GLY A 154 -5.93 13.32 -18.85
N MET A 155 -7.12 12.71 -18.89
CA MET A 155 -7.80 12.40 -20.16
C MET A 155 -8.26 13.66 -20.94
N TYR A 156 -8.62 14.72 -20.24
CA TYR A 156 -9.17 15.94 -20.81
C TYR A 156 -8.28 17.14 -20.51
N GLY A 157 -7.24 17.34 -21.34
CA GLY A 157 -6.29 18.45 -21.20
C GLY A 157 -6.66 19.72 -21.96
N GLU A 158 -7.70 19.70 -22.79
CA GLU A 158 -8.10 20.82 -23.66
C GLU A 158 -9.32 21.55 -23.09
N PRO A 159 -9.32 22.91 -23.06
CA PRO A 159 -10.44 23.68 -22.52
C PRO A 159 -11.78 23.38 -23.18
N GLU A 160 -11.81 23.07 -24.47
CA GLU A 160 -13.01 22.75 -25.25
C GLU A 160 -13.68 21.45 -24.79
N LYS A 161 -12.91 20.56 -24.13
CA LYS A 161 -13.41 19.28 -23.62
C LYS A 161 -13.92 19.36 -22.18
N LEU A 162 -13.89 20.53 -21.54
CA LEU A 162 -14.29 20.72 -20.15
C LEU A 162 -15.73 20.26 -19.86
N ALA A 163 -16.66 20.53 -20.78
CA ALA A 163 -18.06 20.10 -20.65
C ALA A 163 -18.16 18.56 -20.60
N LYS A 164 -17.44 17.88 -21.52
CA LYS A 164 -17.37 16.42 -21.58
C LYS A 164 -16.68 15.81 -20.35
N ALA A 165 -15.63 16.44 -19.86
CA ALA A 165 -14.97 16.02 -18.61
C ALA A 165 -15.95 16.08 -17.42
N ARG A 166 -16.73 17.17 -17.33
CA ARG A 166 -17.76 17.32 -16.29
C ARG A 166 -18.88 16.27 -16.40
N GLU A 167 -19.35 15.97 -17.60
CA GLU A 167 -20.36 14.96 -17.86
C GLU A 167 -19.87 13.56 -17.45
N ASN A 168 -18.67 13.18 -17.82
CA ASN A 168 -18.07 11.88 -17.55
C ASN A 168 -17.44 11.77 -16.15
N ARG A 169 -17.44 12.84 -15.36
CA ARG A 169 -16.82 12.90 -14.01
C ARG A 169 -15.32 12.65 -13.97
N HIS A 170 -14.63 13.29 -14.91
CA HIS A 170 -13.17 13.35 -14.99
C HIS A 170 -12.62 14.75 -14.70
#